data_ad341c375942b3d3890b2f881676c9a7
#
_entry.id   ad341c375942b3d3890b2f881676c9a7
#
_cell.length_a   1.000
_cell.length_b   1.000
_cell.length_c   1.000
_cell.angle_alpha   90.00
_cell.angle_beta   90.00
_cell.angle_gamma   90.00
#
_symmetry.space_group_name_H-M   'P 1'
#
loop_
_entity.id
_entity.type
_entity.pdbx_description
1 polymer ?
#
loop_
_entity_poly.entity_id
_entity_poly.type
_entity_poly.pdbx_seq_one_letter_code
_entity_poly.pdbx_strand_id
1 'polypeptide(L)'
;KTRSVATRAGIVSVDEILSELNVSSLNRLFPVDTRNEERTRAAGLHRWYELQFDTEVDLDLAAQKLSAVAEVANIQFNTKLEKMWDGKATPLRSDAPAMSAGTRSIVWPFNDPELKRQWHYINKGDKAVAQTAREGADINVEEAWKLTAGDPKIIVAVVDEGVKYTHPDLAANMWVNTREMTGTTGVDDDGNGYVDDYYGYNFVTNGPISWDVVDAKGDGDSGHGTHTAGTVAAVNNNGIGVCGVAGGSGNNDGVRIMSCQALSGTAAGSGTTAVMARAFKYAADNGASIIQCSMGIKGGGYTSDDQYAKNAKAEHDALAYFIATSNCDAIDGGLVIFSAGNDALDRAGYPGAFRDYISVTSFSPDFLPASYTNYGPGCNISAPGGDAYIASNSTATVLSTMPSEMNEGSDYGYMQGTSMACPHMSGVAALGLSYALKQGKHYTRNEFISMLLTSVNDMERYLDGTKESNGTMYLENYRKQLGTGAVDAYQLLMQIEGTPCLKVGVGAEELVPLTQFFGGSATNLTYTGVSMSAADMAKLGIETLPTMAYGKLKIKCTKSGVAKITVTAIGGGDKVGTGTVMGGMTITKEFAIIARGVQAGNGGWL
;
A
#
# COMPACT_ATOMS: atom_id res chain seq x y z
N LYS A 1 -27.33 -12.68 29.99
CA LYS A 1 -26.99 -14.10 30.20
C LYS A 1 -25.50 -14.23 30.01
N THR A 2 -24.73 -14.45 31.09
CA THR A 2 -23.30 -14.79 31.01
C THR A 2 -23.18 -16.08 30.18
N ARG A 3 -22.56 -16.03 29.01
CA ARG A 3 -22.19 -17.24 28.27
C ARG A 3 -21.28 -18.08 29.18
N SER A 4 -21.61 -19.32 29.42
CA SER A 4 -20.70 -20.25 30.09
C SER A 4 -19.47 -20.42 29.20
N VAL A 5 -18.29 -20.17 29.77
CA VAL A 5 -17.03 -20.36 29.05
C VAL A 5 -16.88 -21.85 28.72
N ALA A 6 -16.70 -22.18 27.44
CA ALA A 6 -16.45 -23.54 27.01
C ALA A 6 -15.03 -23.95 27.37
N THR A 7 -14.86 -25.11 27.99
CA THR A 7 -13.56 -25.72 28.32
C THR A 7 -13.40 -27.09 27.70
N ARG A 8 -14.34 -27.52 26.85
CA ARG A 8 -14.39 -28.85 26.23
C ARG A 8 -14.67 -28.74 24.73
N ALA A 9 -13.99 -29.60 23.97
CA ALA A 9 -14.17 -29.74 22.53
C ALA A 9 -15.34 -30.69 22.16
N GLY A 10 -15.81 -31.50 23.09
CA GLY A 10 -16.75 -32.58 22.84
C GLY A 10 -16.13 -33.82 22.19
N ILE A 11 -14.81 -33.91 22.20
CA ILE A 11 -14.01 -35.04 21.72
C ILE A 11 -13.26 -35.59 22.93
N VAL A 12 -13.55 -36.84 23.32
CA VAL A 12 -13.08 -37.43 24.59
C VAL A 12 -11.55 -37.33 24.73
N SER A 13 -10.81 -37.76 23.70
CA SER A 13 -9.33 -37.72 23.68
C SER A 13 -8.74 -36.32 23.85
N VAL A 14 -9.40 -35.29 23.30
CA VAL A 14 -9.01 -33.89 23.45
C VAL A 14 -9.41 -33.38 24.84
N ASP A 15 -10.64 -33.66 25.28
CA ASP A 15 -11.21 -33.17 26.54
C ASP A 15 -10.44 -33.68 27.77
N GLU A 16 -9.90 -34.91 27.72
CA GLU A 16 -9.02 -35.44 28.76
C GLU A 16 -7.76 -34.60 28.93
N ILE A 17 -7.11 -34.23 27.82
CA ILE A 17 -5.89 -33.37 27.84
C ILE A 17 -6.22 -31.95 28.23
N LEU A 18 -7.30 -31.35 27.71
CA LEU A 18 -7.74 -30.01 28.12
C LEU A 18 -8.00 -29.94 29.63
N SER A 19 -8.58 -30.99 30.21
CA SER A 19 -8.79 -31.09 31.67
C SER A 19 -7.49 -31.26 32.44
N GLU A 20 -6.54 -32.05 31.94
CA GLU A 20 -5.22 -32.22 32.56
C GLU A 20 -4.41 -30.93 32.57
N LEU A 21 -4.50 -30.15 31.47
CA LEU A 21 -3.83 -28.85 31.32
C LEU A 21 -4.55 -27.72 32.03
N ASN A 22 -5.68 -27.94 32.67
CA ASN A 22 -6.50 -26.92 33.33
C ASN A 22 -6.81 -25.72 32.41
N VAL A 23 -7.28 -26.03 31.18
CA VAL A 23 -7.67 -24.99 30.22
C VAL A 23 -8.83 -24.16 30.76
N SER A 24 -8.66 -22.84 30.84
CA SER A 24 -9.69 -21.93 31.33
C SER A 24 -10.72 -21.56 30.28
N SER A 25 -10.33 -21.54 28.99
CA SER A 25 -11.26 -21.35 27.90
C SER A 25 -10.82 -22.05 26.62
N LEU A 26 -11.80 -22.52 25.85
CA LEU A 26 -11.67 -23.04 24.50
C LEU A 26 -12.69 -22.33 23.62
N ASN A 27 -12.21 -21.47 22.71
CA ASN A 27 -13.07 -20.72 21.81
C ASN A 27 -12.66 -20.93 20.36
N ARG A 28 -13.63 -20.92 19.44
CA ARG A 28 -13.29 -20.81 18.02
C ARG A 28 -12.49 -19.52 17.81
N LEU A 29 -11.36 -19.64 17.12
CA LEU A 29 -10.54 -18.47 16.75
C LEU A 29 -11.35 -17.51 15.88
N PHE A 30 -12.08 -18.06 14.90
CA PHE A 30 -12.97 -17.29 14.03
C PHE A 30 -14.42 -17.47 14.51
N PRO A 31 -15.10 -16.39 14.93
CA PRO A 31 -16.53 -16.45 15.29
C PRO A 31 -17.39 -17.03 14.17
N VAL A 32 -18.57 -17.49 14.52
CA VAL A 32 -19.55 -17.94 13.52
C VAL A 32 -20.13 -16.69 12.85
N ASP A 33 -19.87 -16.54 11.57
CA ASP A 33 -20.53 -15.56 10.71
C ASP A 33 -21.60 -16.30 9.90
N THR A 34 -22.86 -16.02 10.19
CA THR A 34 -23.99 -16.71 9.57
C THR A 34 -24.07 -16.49 8.06
N ARG A 35 -23.49 -15.41 7.55
CA ARG A 35 -23.45 -15.04 6.13
C ARG A 35 -22.36 -15.81 5.38
N ASN A 36 -21.23 -16.11 6.06
CA ASN A 36 -20.01 -16.64 5.46
C ASN A 36 -19.58 -18.00 6.04
N GLU A 37 -20.41 -18.66 6.87
CA GLU A 37 -20.03 -19.91 7.55
C GLU A 37 -19.73 -21.04 6.55
N GLU A 38 -20.44 -21.14 5.44
CA GLU A 38 -20.18 -22.14 4.40
C GLU A 38 -18.76 -21.97 3.81
N ARG A 39 -18.41 -20.73 3.43
CA ARG A 39 -17.08 -20.41 2.92
C ARG A 39 -16.00 -20.61 3.98
N THR A 40 -16.27 -20.23 5.22
CA THR A 40 -15.39 -20.47 6.39
C THR A 40 -15.11 -21.96 6.58
N ARG A 41 -16.14 -22.81 6.42
CA ARG A 41 -16.02 -24.27 6.53
C ARG A 41 -15.27 -24.87 5.36
N ALA A 42 -15.52 -24.41 4.14
CA ALA A 42 -14.81 -24.85 2.94
C ALA A 42 -13.30 -24.55 3.04
N ALA A 43 -12.93 -23.41 3.60
CA ALA A 43 -11.54 -23.04 3.87
C ALA A 43 -10.92 -23.72 5.11
N GLY A 44 -11.71 -24.48 5.89
CA GLY A 44 -11.25 -25.16 7.10
C GLY A 44 -11.05 -24.26 8.32
N LEU A 45 -11.33 -22.94 8.21
CA LEU A 45 -11.10 -21.97 9.29
C LEU A 45 -11.95 -22.23 10.54
N HIS A 46 -13.09 -22.87 10.39
CA HIS A 46 -13.97 -23.26 11.51
C HIS A 46 -13.33 -24.25 12.49
N ARG A 47 -12.20 -24.85 12.15
CA ARG A 47 -11.47 -25.83 12.96
C ARG A 47 -10.36 -25.23 13.80
N TRP A 48 -10.10 -23.92 13.70
CA TRP A 48 -9.15 -23.24 14.54
C TRP A 48 -9.77 -22.83 15.86
N TYR A 49 -9.08 -23.15 16.96
CA TYR A 49 -9.49 -22.83 18.32
C TYR A 49 -8.35 -22.16 19.07
N GLU A 50 -8.68 -21.22 19.93
CA GLU A 50 -7.77 -20.58 20.87
C GLU A 50 -7.97 -21.20 22.26
N LEU A 51 -6.86 -21.64 22.87
CA LEU A 51 -6.81 -22.12 24.24
C LEU A 51 -6.26 -21.03 25.14
N GLN A 52 -6.89 -20.81 26.30
CA GLN A 52 -6.42 -19.92 27.34
C GLN A 52 -6.22 -20.67 28.65
N PHE A 53 -5.25 -20.22 29.41
CA PHE A 53 -4.88 -20.78 30.70
C PHE A 53 -4.86 -19.65 31.74
N ASP A 54 -5.47 -19.87 32.92
CA ASP A 54 -5.49 -18.91 34.01
C ASP A 54 -4.24 -19.01 34.90
N THR A 55 -3.45 -20.05 34.73
CA THR A 55 -2.22 -20.33 35.46
C THR A 55 -1.05 -20.46 34.50
N GLU A 56 0.16 -20.27 34.99
CA GLU A 56 1.37 -20.53 34.24
C GLU A 56 1.43 -22.01 33.84
N VAL A 57 1.57 -22.28 32.53
CA VAL A 57 1.62 -23.61 31.94
C VAL A 57 2.86 -23.72 31.08
N ASP A 58 3.54 -24.87 31.14
CA ASP A 58 4.60 -25.21 30.18
C ASP A 58 3.96 -25.43 28.80
N LEU A 59 4.08 -24.43 27.93
CA LEU A 59 3.46 -24.43 26.58
C LEU A 59 4.06 -25.51 25.68
N ASP A 60 5.34 -25.85 25.82
CA ASP A 60 5.98 -26.91 25.04
C ASP A 60 5.43 -28.28 25.44
N LEU A 61 5.25 -28.51 26.73
CA LEU A 61 4.61 -29.73 27.25
C LEU A 61 3.14 -29.82 26.81
N ALA A 62 2.41 -28.70 26.88
CA ALA A 62 1.02 -28.64 26.42
C ALA A 62 0.92 -28.97 24.92
N ALA A 63 1.79 -28.37 24.10
CA ALA A 63 1.87 -28.65 22.67
C ALA A 63 2.23 -30.13 22.39
N GLN A 64 3.17 -30.69 23.14
CA GLN A 64 3.55 -32.11 23.01
C GLN A 64 2.36 -33.05 23.31
N LYS A 65 1.63 -32.80 24.40
CA LYS A 65 0.45 -33.61 24.77
C LYS A 65 -0.65 -33.51 23.73
N LEU A 66 -1.00 -32.32 23.29
CA LEU A 66 -2.03 -32.10 22.28
C LEU A 66 -1.65 -32.69 20.91
N SER A 67 -0.35 -32.61 20.51
CA SER A 67 0.12 -33.17 19.24
C SER A 67 0.08 -34.71 19.18
N ALA A 68 -0.03 -35.37 20.33
CA ALA A 68 -0.20 -36.83 20.41
C ALA A 68 -1.64 -37.28 20.11
N VAL A 69 -2.61 -36.36 20.05
CA VAL A 69 -4.01 -36.64 19.78
C VAL A 69 -4.27 -36.62 18.26
N ALA A 70 -4.80 -37.70 17.72
CA ALA A 70 -5.02 -37.87 16.28
C ALA A 70 -5.99 -36.84 15.68
N GLU A 71 -6.90 -36.29 16.47
CA GLU A 71 -7.88 -35.28 16.08
C GLU A 71 -7.29 -33.87 16.06
N VAL A 72 -6.09 -33.66 16.59
CA VAL A 72 -5.36 -32.37 16.56
C VAL A 72 -4.43 -32.36 15.37
N ALA A 73 -4.79 -31.59 14.34
CA ALA A 73 -4.04 -31.53 13.07
C ALA A 73 -2.87 -30.56 13.11
N ASN A 74 -2.95 -29.49 13.91
CA ASN A 74 -1.91 -28.46 14.02
C ASN A 74 -1.97 -27.78 15.38
N ILE A 75 -0.81 -27.33 15.85
CA ILE A 75 -0.66 -26.51 17.05
C ILE A 75 0.24 -25.34 16.70
N GLN A 76 -0.16 -24.14 17.13
CA GLN A 76 0.58 -22.90 16.91
C GLN A 76 0.62 -22.11 18.21
N PHE A 77 1.77 -21.57 18.55
CA PHE A 77 1.87 -20.58 19.61
C PHE A 77 1.36 -19.24 19.11
N ASN A 78 0.70 -18.51 20.00
CA ASN A 78 0.20 -17.18 19.72
C ASN A 78 1.38 -16.18 19.88
N THR A 79 2.12 -15.96 18.80
CA THR A 79 3.28 -15.05 18.75
C THR A 79 2.86 -13.61 18.54
N LYS A 80 3.73 -12.67 18.92
CA LYS A 80 3.48 -11.23 18.82
C LYS A 80 4.10 -10.64 17.57
N LEU A 81 3.32 -9.85 16.83
CA LEU A 81 3.78 -8.90 15.82
C LEU A 81 3.84 -7.50 16.42
N GLU A 82 4.67 -6.65 15.86
CA GLU A 82 4.83 -5.28 16.30
C GLU A 82 4.63 -4.33 15.12
N LYS A 83 4.22 -3.09 15.42
CA LYS A 83 4.23 -2.03 14.41
C LYS A 83 5.68 -1.78 13.96
N MET A 84 5.86 -1.52 12.66
CA MET A 84 7.17 -1.27 12.11
C MET A 84 7.59 0.20 12.26
N TRP A 85 7.24 0.80 13.39
CA TRP A 85 7.67 2.12 13.82
C TRP A 85 7.36 2.29 15.31
N ASP A 86 8.34 2.70 16.09
CA ASP A 86 8.27 2.84 17.55
C ASP A 86 8.51 4.29 18.02
N GLY A 87 8.67 5.23 17.09
CA GLY A 87 8.84 6.65 17.37
C GLY A 87 7.52 7.35 17.73
N LYS A 88 7.61 8.65 18.07
CA LYS A 88 6.47 9.54 18.23
C LYS A 88 6.30 10.39 16.97
N ALA A 89 5.06 10.70 16.61
CA ALA A 89 4.76 11.67 15.58
C ALA A 89 5.33 13.05 15.94
N THR A 90 5.74 13.80 14.93
CA THR A 90 6.03 15.24 15.10
C THR A 90 4.79 16.02 14.68
N PRO A 91 4.17 16.79 15.62
CA PRO A 91 2.97 17.56 15.30
C PRO A 91 3.22 18.57 14.18
N LEU A 92 2.23 18.72 13.29
CA LEU A 92 2.24 19.82 12.34
C LEU A 92 2.08 21.15 13.07
N ARG A 93 3.05 22.06 12.91
CA ARG A 93 3.01 23.40 13.46
C ARG A 93 2.70 24.43 12.37
N SER A 94 2.05 25.52 12.73
CA SER A 94 1.65 26.57 11.80
C SER A 94 2.83 27.23 11.07
N ASP A 95 4.02 27.23 11.66
CA ASP A 95 5.27 27.77 11.11
C ASP A 95 6.11 26.72 10.34
N ALA A 96 5.61 25.48 10.24
CA ALA A 96 6.30 24.43 9.49
C ALA A 96 6.50 24.86 8.02
N PRO A 97 7.68 24.61 7.43
CA PRO A 97 7.94 24.95 6.04
C PRO A 97 6.94 24.25 5.11
N ALA A 98 6.44 25.01 4.13
CA ALA A 98 5.68 24.47 3.01
C ALA A 98 6.52 24.56 1.75
N MET A 99 6.26 23.70 0.77
CA MET A 99 6.90 23.81 -0.53
C MET A 99 6.62 25.19 -1.12
N SER A 100 7.69 25.88 -1.53
CA SER A 100 7.57 27.18 -2.16
C SER A 100 7.08 27.00 -3.60
N ALA A 101 6.23 27.91 -4.05
CA ALA A 101 5.80 27.93 -5.44
C ALA A 101 6.95 28.19 -6.43
N GLY A 102 8.17 28.46 -5.95
CA GLY A 102 9.29 28.87 -6.77
C GLY A 102 8.95 30.10 -7.62
N THR A 103 9.60 30.26 -8.76
CA THR A 103 9.27 31.29 -9.75
C THR A 103 8.04 30.97 -10.61
N ARG A 104 7.38 29.85 -10.39
CA ARG A 104 6.14 29.42 -11.07
C ARG A 104 5.06 29.16 -10.04
N SER A 105 3.86 29.72 -10.27
CA SER A 105 2.69 29.39 -9.48
C SER A 105 2.35 27.91 -9.70
N ILE A 106 2.43 27.08 -8.65
CA ILE A 106 1.91 25.71 -8.65
C ILE A 106 0.39 25.81 -8.57
N VAL A 107 -0.29 25.21 -9.53
CA VAL A 107 -1.75 25.00 -9.44
C VAL A 107 -1.94 23.66 -8.74
N TRP A 108 -2.37 23.70 -7.49
CA TRP A 108 -2.63 22.49 -6.71
C TRP A 108 -3.91 21.80 -7.21
N PRO A 109 -3.93 20.47 -7.33
CA PRO A 109 -5.08 19.75 -7.84
C PRO A 109 -6.31 19.81 -6.93
N PHE A 110 -6.09 20.00 -5.62
CA PHE A 110 -7.10 20.09 -4.59
C PHE A 110 -6.89 21.32 -3.69
N ASN A 111 -7.91 21.69 -2.93
CA ASN A 111 -7.91 22.88 -2.07
C ASN A 111 -7.45 22.62 -0.62
N ASP A 112 -6.98 21.41 -0.32
CA ASP A 112 -6.50 21.01 1.01
C ASP A 112 -5.24 21.79 1.36
N PRO A 113 -5.25 22.55 2.46
CA PRO A 113 -4.20 23.55 2.71
C PRO A 113 -2.82 22.96 2.97
N GLU A 114 -2.75 21.70 3.42
CA GLU A 114 -1.50 21.01 3.76
C GLU A 114 -0.95 20.13 2.62
N LEU A 115 -1.65 20.00 1.49
CA LEU A 115 -1.15 19.29 0.30
C LEU A 115 0.22 19.83 -0.14
N LYS A 116 0.46 21.12 0.02
CA LYS A 116 1.76 21.78 -0.25
C LYS A 116 2.91 21.33 0.66
N ARG A 117 2.66 20.52 1.67
CA ARG A 117 3.66 19.89 2.56
C ARG A 117 3.80 18.39 2.31
N GLN A 118 2.98 17.83 1.45
CA GLN A 118 2.97 16.40 1.13
C GLN A 118 3.86 16.12 -0.11
N TRP A 119 5.19 16.23 0.07
CA TRP A 119 6.18 15.97 -0.98
C TRP A 119 6.01 14.57 -1.60
N HIS A 120 5.50 13.63 -0.84
CA HIS A 120 5.29 12.25 -1.27
C HIS A 120 4.21 12.10 -2.35
N TYR A 121 3.37 13.12 -2.55
CA TYR A 121 2.39 13.21 -3.64
C TYR A 121 2.91 14.07 -4.79
N ILE A 122 3.54 15.22 -4.49
CA ILE A 122 4.02 16.18 -5.47
C ILE A 122 5.37 16.72 -5.00
N ASN A 123 6.46 16.22 -5.56
CA ASN A 123 7.81 16.66 -5.23
C ASN A 123 8.42 17.48 -6.38
N LYS A 124 8.52 18.77 -6.20
CA LYS A 124 9.16 19.70 -7.16
C LYS A 124 10.66 19.94 -6.88
N GLY A 125 11.28 19.11 -6.03
CA GLY A 125 12.69 19.24 -5.63
C GLY A 125 12.95 20.40 -4.67
N ASP A 126 11.95 20.80 -3.89
CA ASP A 126 12.04 21.96 -2.99
C ASP A 126 13.01 21.70 -1.83
N LYS A 127 13.99 22.59 -1.69
CA LYS A 127 15.01 22.54 -0.65
C LYS A 127 14.48 22.83 0.75
N ALA A 128 13.25 23.34 0.88
CA ALA A 128 12.56 23.46 2.16
C ALA A 128 12.13 22.09 2.71
N VAL A 129 11.92 21.11 1.85
CA VAL A 129 11.62 19.71 2.24
C VAL A 129 12.90 19.02 2.72
N ALA A 130 13.93 19.03 1.90
CA ALA A 130 15.28 18.53 2.22
C ALA A 130 16.28 19.15 1.25
N GLN A 131 17.51 19.43 1.69
CA GLN A 131 18.54 20.01 0.81
C GLN A 131 18.88 19.10 -0.38
N THR A 132 18.67 17.79 -0.21
CA THR A 132 18.90 16.77 -1.24
C THR A 132 17.65 16.45 -2.06
N ALA A 133 16.49 17.06 -1.77
CA ALA A 133 15.23 16.77 -2.47
C ALA A 133 15.38 16.83 -3.99
N ARG A 134 14.77 15.85 -4.67
CA ARG A 134 14.78 15.70 -6.13
C ARG A 134 13.37 15.84 -6.69
N GLU A 135 13.24 16.59 -7.77
CA GLU A 135 11.98 16.67 -8.50
C GLU A 135 11.55 15.28 -9.00
N GLY A 136 10.27 14.93 -8.78
CA GLY A 136 9.70 13.65 -9.17
C GLY A 136 10.01 12.49 -8.22
N ALA A 137 10.62 12.73 -7.07
CA ALA A 137 10.75 11.76 -6.01
C ALA A 137 9.44 11.66 -5.20
N ASP A 138 8.38 11.20 -5.86
CA ASP A 138 7.02 11.06 -5.36
C ASP A 138 6.31 9.88 -6.05
N ILE A 139 5.02 9.65 -5.78
CA ILE A 139 4.24 8.57 -6.39
C ILE A 139 3.57 8.96 -7.71
N ASN A 140 3.85 10.14 -8.28
CA ASN A 140 3.28 10.64 -9.55
C ASN A 140 1.74 10.62 -9.58
N VAL A 141 1.10 11.07 -8.50
CA VAL A 141 -0.36 10.99 -8.36
C VAL A 141 -1.09 12.21 -8.90
N GLU A 142 -0.40 13.35 -9.09
CA GLU A 142 -1.00 14.64 -9.53
C GLU A 142 -1.85 14.49 -10.81
N GLU A 143 -1.31 13.81 -11.82
CA GLU A 143 -2.03 13.56 -13.07
C GLU A 143 -2.99 12.35 -12.98
N ALA A 144 -2.71 11.40 -12.10
CA ALA A 144 -3.61 10.28 -11.84
C ALA A 144 -4.95 10.77 -11.26
N TRP A 145 -4.93 11.75 -10.36
CA TRP A 145 -6.13 12.34 -9.79
C TRP A 145 -7.08 13.00 -10.79
N LYS A 146 -6.59 13.40 -11.97
CA LYS A 146 -7.43 13.90 -13.07
C LYS A 146 -8.24 12.77 -13.75
N LEU A 147 -7.82 11.54 -13.60
CA LEU A 147 -8.48 10.35 -14.17
C LEU A 147 -9.44 9.71 -13.16
N THR A 148 -9.00 9.55 -11.94
CA THR A 148 -9.77 9.09 -10.79
C THR A 148 -9.10 9.51 -9.50
N ALA A 149 -9.87 9.78 -8.46
CA ALA A 149 -9.36 10.04 -7.11
C ALA A 149 -9.86 9.00 -6.09
N GLY A 150 -10.64 8.01 -6.53
CA GLY A 150 -11.18 6.94 -5.71
C GLY A 150 -12.49 6.38 -6.25
N ASP A 151 -13.05 5.41 -5.57
CA ASP A 151 -14.41 4.87 -5.73
C ASP A 151 -14.86 4.26 -4.39
N PRO A 152 -16.03 4.63 -3.83
CA PRO A 152 -16.48 4.13 -2.53
C PRO A 152 -16.78 2.63 -2.49
N LYS A 153 -16.82 1.95 -3.61
CA LYS A 153 -16.92 0.49 -3.69
C LYS A 153 -15.60 -0.21 -3.30
N ILE A 154 -14.49 0.52 -3.33
CA ILE A 154 -13.20 -0.02 -2.93
C ILE A 154 -13.04 0.18 -1.42
N ILE A 155 -12.89 -0.91 -0.70
CA ILE A 155 -12.69 -0.92 0.75
C ILE A 155 -11.25 -1.36 1.05
N VAL A 156 -10.54 -0.53 1.80
CA VAL A 156 -9.19 -0.83 2.30
C VAL A 156 -9.29 -1.11 3.80
N ALA A 157 -9.00 -2.34 4.21
CA ALA A 157 -8.90 -2.71 5.61
C ALA A 157 -7.53 -2.28 6.14
N VAL A 158 -7.52 -1.33 7.06
CA VAL A 158 -6.33 -0.89 7.79
C VAL A 158 -6.20 -1.75 9.03
N VAL A 159 -5.26 -2.71 8.99
CA VAL A 159 -4.97 -3.63 10.09
C VAL A 159 -3.80 -3.05 10.89
N ASP A 160 -4.12 -2.37 12.00
CA ASP A 160 -3.18 -1.49 12.70
C ASP A 160 -3.65 -1.19 14.14
N GLU A 161 -3.17 -0.10 14.74
CA GLU A 161 -3.85 0.60 15.84
C GLU A 161 -5.24 1.10 15.39
N GLY A 162 -6.09 1.47 16.30
CA GLY A 162 -7.42 2.01 15.98
C GLY A 162 -7.33 3.29 15.15
N VAL A 163 -8.19 3.38 14.14
CA VAL A 163 -8.36 4.60 13.36
C VAL A 163 -9.35 5.53 14.05
N LYS A 164 -8.97 6.80 14.25
CA LYS A 164 -9.89 7.84 14.75
C LYS A 164 -10.96 8.13 13.69
N TYR A 165 -12.02 7.34 13.69
CA TYR A 165 -13.11 7.43 12.71
C TYR A 165 -13.90 8.75 12.78
N THR A 166 -13.76 9.52 13.87
CA THR A 166 -14.33 10.86 14.04
C THR A 166 -13.41 11.97 13.53
N HIS A 167 -12.22 11.64 13.03
CA HIS A 167 -11.28 12.63 12.52
C HIS A 167 -11.91 13.43 11.37
N PRO A 168 -11.89 14.78 11.39
CA PRO A 168 -12.61 15.60 10.42
C PRO A 168 -12.20 15.34 8.96
N ASP A 169 -10.96 14.91 8.76
CA ASP A 169 -10.38 14.62 7.45
C ASP A 169 -10.42 13.13 7.06
N LEU A 170 -11.10 12.28 7.84
CA LEU A 170 -11.27 10.84 7.58
C LEU A 170 -12.73 10.39 7.60
N ALA A 171 -13.57 11.01 8.44
CA ALA A 171 -14.91 10.52 8.78
C ALA A 171 -15.78 10.21 7.54
N ALA A 172 -15.71 11.04 6.49
CA ALA A 172 -16.50 10.84 5.28
C ALA A 172 -16.02 9.63 4.43
N ASN A 173 -14.77 9.20 4.60
CA ASN A 173 -14.20 8.05 3.89
C ASN A 173 -14.15 6.78 4.76
N MET A 174 -14.71 6.80 5.97
CA MET A 174 -14.82 5.56 6.75
C MET A 174 -15.82 4.60 6.12
N TRP A 175 -15.49 3.33 6.14
CA TRP A 175 -16.43 2.24 5.90
C TRP A 175 -17.44 2.19 7.05
N VAL A 176 -18.69 1.89 6.73
CA VAL A 176 -19.78 1.82 7.71
C VAL A 176 -20.52 0.50 7.58
N ASN A 177 -20.57 -0.28 8.67
CA ASN A 177 -21.51 -1.38 8.78
C ASN A 177 -22.92 -0.81 9.01
N THR A 178 -23.68 -0.67 7.95
CA THR A 178 -25.01 -0.02 8.01
C THR A 178 -26.02 -0.81 8.81
N ARG A 179 -25.88 -2.15 8.94
CA ARG A 179 -26.78 -2.98 9.75
C ARG A 179 -26.56 -2.73 11.22
N GLU A 180 -25.32 -2.73 11.67
CA GLU A 180 -24.96 -2.38 13.05
C GLU A 180 -25.33 -0.92 13.36
N MET A 181 -25.00 0.02 12.46
CA MET A 181 -25.27 1.45 12.66
C MET A 181 -26.77 1.77 12.83
N THR A 182 -27.66 1.00 12.19
CA THR A 182 -29.12 1.16 12.27
C THR A 182 -29.78 0.14 13.19
N GLY A 183 -29.00 -0.74 13.80
CA GLY A 183 -29.42 -1.83 14.66
C GLY A 183 -29.59 -1.45 16.12
N THR A 184 -29.49 -2.41 16.98
CA THR A 184 -29.67 -2.29 18.44
C THR A 184 -28.30 -2.33 19.14
N THR A 185 -27.90 -1.26 19.79
CA THR A 185 -26.64 -1.21 20.54
C THR A 185 -26.51 -2.41 21.50
N GLY A 186 -25.35 -3.07 21.46
CA GLY A 186 -25.03 -4.25 22.24
C GLY A 186 -25.55 -5.56 21.63
N VAL A 187 -26.03 -5.55 20.40
CA VAL A 187 -26.52 -6.71 19.65
C VAL A 187 -25.70 -6.83 18.35
N ASP A 188 -25.35 -8.04 17.96
CA ASP A 188 -24.82 -8.37 16.64
C ASP A 188 -26.02 -8.48 15.68
N ASP A 189 -26.36 -7.36 15.02
CA ASP A 189 -27.59 -7.24 14.19
C ASP A 189 -27.41 -7.84 12.78
N ASP A 190 -26.18 -8.10 12.35
CA ASP A 190 -25.91 -8.69 11.04
C ASP A 190 -25.44 -10.17 11.11
N GLY A 191 -25.22 -10.68 12.32
CA GLY A 191 -24.89 -12.09 12.56
C GLY A 191 -23.48 -12.47 12.13
N ASN A 192 -22.54 -11.50 12.12
CA ASN A 192 -21.17 -11.70 11.72
C ASN A 192 -20.25 -12.17 12.88
N GLY A 193 -20.78 -12.16 14.11
CA GLY A 193 -20.06 -12.56 15.33
C GLY A 193 -19.37 -11.40 16.06
N TYR A 194 -19.54 -10.16 15.60
CA TYR A 194 -18.96 -8.93 16.16
C TYR A 194 -20.04 -7.90 16.49
N VAL A 195 -20.15 -7.55 17.75
CA VAL A 195 -21.20 -6.64 18.26
C VAL A 195 -20.76 -5.18 18.05
N ASP A 196 -21.66 -4.35 17.51
CA ASP A 196 -21.46 -2.90 17.32
C ASP A 196 -20.21 -2.54 16.48
N ASP A 197 -19.91 -3.31 15.44
CA ASP A 197 -18.74 -3.10 14.55
C ASP A 197 -18.98 -2.01 13.48
N TYR A 198 -19.38 -0.81 13.92
CA TYR A 198 -19.85 0.31 13.07
C TYR A 198 -18.87 0.75 11.98
N TYR A 199 -17.58 0.89 12.31
CA TYR A 199 -16.51 1.35 11.41
C TYR A 199 -15.38 0.33 11.25
N GLY A 200 -15.62 -0.88 11.71
CA GLY A 200 -14.67 -1.97 11.92
C GLY A 200 -14.69 -2.42 13.38
N TYR A 201 -13.63 -3.07 13.86
CA TYR A 201 -13.65 -3.73 15.17
C TYR A 201 -12.29 -3.74 15.86
N ASN A 202 -12.28 -3.70 17.20
CA ASN A 202 -11.10 -3.92 18.02
C ASN A 202 -11.00 -5.41 18.41
N PHE A 203 -10.15 -6.15 17.70
CA PHE A 203 -9.94 -7.58 17.89
C PHE A 203 -9.12 -7.93 19.13
N VAL A 204 -8.49 -6.96 19.77
CA VAL A 204 -7.71 -7.15 21.01
C VAL A 204 -8.66 -7.19 22.21
N THR A 205 -9.54 -6.21 22.30
CA THR A 205 -10.47 -6.05 23.42
C THR A 205 -11.83 -6.68 23.17
N ASN A 206 -12.10 -7.13 21.91
CA ASN A 206 -13.39 -7.63 21.43
C ASN A 206 -14.52 -6.61 21.66
N GLY A 207 -14.35 -5.41 21.13
CA GLY A 207 -15.29 -4.30 21.30
C GLY A 207 -15.03 -3.12 20.37
N PRO A 208 -15.46 -1.91 20.77
CA PRO A 208 -15.33 -0.71 19.97
C PRO A 208 -13.86 -0.34 19.70
N ILE A 209 -13.65 0.35 18.57
CA ILE A 209 -12.35 0.91 18.18
C ILE A 209 -11.94 1.98 19.20
N SER A 210 -10.67 1.97 19.58
CA SER A 210 -10.00 2.98 20.41
C SER A 210 -8.67 3.39 19.76
N TRP A 211 -8.20 4.63 19.99
CA TRP A 211 -7.00 5.16 19.30
C TRP A 211 -6.05 5.94 20.21
N ASP A 212 -6.36 6.04 21.50
CA ASP A 212 -5.65 6.88 22.47
C ASP A 212 -5.38 6.17 23.80
N VAL A 213 -5.31 4.84 23.78
CA VAL A 213 -5.10 4.03 24.99
C VAL A 213 -3.61 3.95 25.29
N VAL A 214 -3.20 4.61 26.38
CA VAL A 214 -1.83 4.58 26.89
C VAL A 214 -1.82 4.25 28.39
N ASP A 215 -0.72 3.67 28.85
CA ASP A 215 -0.50 3.44 30.29
C ASP A 215 -0.01 4.71 31.01
N ALA A 216 0.24 4.60 32.32
CA ALA A 216 0.72 5.71 33.14
C ALA A 216 2.11 6.26 32.74
N LYS A 217 2.86 5.52 31.92
CA LYS A 217 4.15 5.95 31.38
C LYS A 217 4.02 6.58 29.99
N GLY A 218 2.82 6.53 29.39
CA GLY A 218 2.56 6.97 28.02
C GLY A 218 2.94 5.95 26.96
N ASP A 219 3.12 4.68 27.34
CA ASP A 219 3.32 3.59 26.40
C ASP A 219 1.95 3.08 25.92
N GLY A 220 1.85 2.70 24.64
CA GLY A 220 0.62 2.18 24.05
C GLY A 220 0.36 2.67 22.64
N ASP A 221 -0.86 3.17 22.40
CA ASP A 221 -1.24 3.73 21.10
C ASP A 221 -0.40 4.96 20.76
N SER A 222 -0.16 5.18 19.48
CA SER A 222 0.69 6.28 18.99
C SER A 222 0.01 7.11 17.90
N GLY A 223 -1.23 6.74 17.52
CA GLY A 223 -1.93 7.31 16.36
C GLY A 223 -1.49 6.73 15.03
N HIS A 224 -0.70 5.66 15.03
CA HIS A 224 -0.13 5.05 13.85
C HIS A 224 -1.23 4.59 12.86
N GLY A 225 -2.29 3.92 13.32
CA GLY A 225 -3.41 3.49 12.48
C GLY A 225 -4.16 4.66 11.82
N THR A 226 -4.33 5.78 12.55
CA THR A 226 -4.94 7.00 11.97
C THR A 226 -4.03 7.62 10.92
N HIS A 227 -2.72 7.62 11.13
CA HIS A 227 -1.76 8.15 10.16
C HIS A 227 -1.71 7.32 8.87
N THR A 228 -1.68 6.01 8.98
CA THR A 228 -1.70 5.10 7.81
C THR A 228 -3.02 5.20 7.04
N ALA A 229 -4.16 5.29 7.75
CA ALA A 229 -5.48 5.49 7.14
C ALA A 229 -5.56 6.80 6.33
N GLY A 230 -5.03 7.91 6.88
CA GLY A 230 -5.00 9.20 6.19
C GLY A 230 -4.14 9.18 4.93
N THR A 231 -3.02 8.49 4.95
CA THR A 231 -2.19 8.31 3.75
C THR A 231 -2.95 7.57 2.65
N VAL A 232 -3.76 6.56 3.00
CA VAL A 232 -4.62 5.88 2.02
C VAL A 232 -5.72 6.80 1.50
N ALA A 233 -6.50 7.44 2.41
CA ALA A 233 -7.76 8.06 2.02
C ALA A 233 -8.21 9.22 2.94
N ALA A 234 -7.33 10.10 3.42
CA ALA A 234 -7.78 11.39 3.91
C ALA A 234 -8.62 12.07 2.83
N VAL A 235 -9.67 12.80 3.21
CA VAL A 235 -10.67 13.32 2.27
C VAL A 235 -10.08 14.46 1.45
N ASN A 236 -9.89 14.25 0.15
CA ASN A 236 -9.38 15.28 -0.74
C ASN A 236 -10.42 16.36 -1.07
N ASN A 237 -9.93 17.55 -1.36
CA ASN A 237 -10.71 18.69 -1.84
C ASN A 237 -11.87 19.10 -0.91
N ASN A 238 -11.67 18.94 0.40
CA ASN A 238 -12.63 19.30 1.43
C ASN A 238 -12.31 20.65 2.12
N GLY A 239 -11.21 21.29 1.75
CA GLY A 239 -10.77 22.60 2.24
C GLY A 239 -10.08 22.57 3.61
N ILE A 240 -9.78 21.39 4.15
CA ILE A 240 -9.07 21.22 5.42
C ILE A 240 -7.92 20.23 5.26
N GLY A 241 -6.91 20.34 6.10
CA GLY A 241 -5.87 19.35 6.34
C GLY A 241 -5.10 18.88 5.12
N VAL A 242 -5.04 17.57 4.98
CA VAL A 242 -4.17 16.82 4.07
C VAL A 242 -4.97 16.05 3.01
N CYS A 243 -4.28 15.61 1.95
CA CYS A 243 -4.85 14.65 1.00
C CYS A 243 -4.46 13.22 1.36
N GLY A 244 -5.31 12.25 0.97
CA GLY A 244 -4.97 10.83 0.85
C GLY A 244 -4.77 10.42 -0.60
N VAL A 245 -4.05 9.33 -0.86
CA VAL A 245 -3.82 8.85 -2.25
C VAL A 245 -5.14 8.61 -2.99
N ALA A 246 -6.10 7.99 -2.33
CA ALA A 246 -7.42 7.63 -2.89
C ALA A 246 -8.57 8.31 -2.12
N GLY A 247 -8.36 9.56 -1.66
CA GLY A 247 -9.28 10.30 -0.79
C GLY A 247 -10.52 10.88 -1.48
N GLY A 248 -10.66 10.69 -2.79
CA GLY A 248 -11.77 11.22 -3.59
C GLY A 248 -11.49 12.61 -4.19
N SER A 249 -12.52 13.22 -4.76
CA SER A 249 -12.44 14.53 -5.40
C SER A 249 -13.24 15.62 -4.68
N GLY A 250 -13.68 15.36 -3.45
CA GLY A 250 -14.58 16.23 -2.68
C GLY A 250 -16.07 15.93 -2.93
N ASN A 251 -16.39 14.88 -3.70
CA ASN A 251 -17.74 14.46 -4.03
C ASN A 251 -18.20 13.20 -3.28
N ASN A 252 -17.61 12.89 -2.14
CA ASN A 252 -17.81 11.65 -1.37
C ASN A 252 -17.49 10.37 -2.18
N ASP A 253 -16.55 10.47 -3.09
CA ASP A 253 -16.12 9.46 -4.05
C ASP A 253 -14.74 8.83 -3.68
N GLY A 254 -14.25 9.08 -2.47
CA GLY A 254 -13.07 8.42 -1.92
C GLY A 254 -13.31 6.93 -1.63
N VAL A 255 -12.22 6.17 -1.57
CA VAL A 255 -12.29 4.78 -1.11
C VAL A 255 -12.66 4.71 0.37
N ARG A 256 -13.12 3.57 0.84
CA ARG A 256 -13.57 3.41 2.22
C ARG A 256 -12.51 2.74 3.08
N ILE A 257 -12.27 3.28 4.26
CA ILE A 257 -11.36 2.75 5.28
C ILE A 257 -12.13 1.93 6.29
N MET A 258 -11.79 0.65 6.40
CA MET A 258 -12.28 -0.25 7.44
C MET A 258 -11.20 -0.36 8.52
N SER A 259 -11.51 0.04 9.76
CA SER A 259 -10.56 -0.04 10.87
C SER A 259 -10.55 -1.45 11.48
N CYS A 260 -9.53 -2.23 11.17
CA CYS A 260 -9.33 -3.56 11.75
C CYS A 260 -8.27 -3.47 12.87
N GLN A 261 -8.69 -3.04 14.08
CA GLN A 261 -7.76 -2.78 15.17
C GLN A 261 -7.15 -4.06 15.73
N ALA A 262 -5.87 -4.26 15.46
CA ALA A 262 -5.07 -5.40 15.92
C ALA A 262 -4.06 -5.03 17.01
N LEU A 263 -3.82 -3.73 17.23
CA LEU A 263 -3.04 -3.15 18.32
C LEU A 263 -3.95 -2.26 19.17
N SER A 264 -3.85 -2.35 20.49
CA SER A 264 -4.66 -1.55 21.41
C SER A 264 -3.89 -1.29 22.72
N GLY A 265 -3.24 -0.16 22.79
CA GLY A 265 -2.47 0.24 23.95
C GLY A 265 -1.47 -0.82 24.37
N THR A 266 -1.43 -1.10 25.68
CA THR A 266 -0.61 -2.17 26.29
C THR A 266 -1.43 -3.43 26.60
N ALA A 267 -2.64 -3.57 26.02
CA ALA A 267 -3.54 -4.68 26.31
C ALA A 267 -2.91 -6.04 26.00
N ALA A 268 -3.18 -7.03 26.84
CA ALA A 268 -2.77 -8.39 26.61
C ALA A 268 -3.38 -8.90 25.28
N GLY A 269 -2.57 -9.57 24.45
CA GLY A 269 -3.00 -10.04 23.13
C GLY A 269 -2.85 -9.00 22.01
N SER A 270 -2.48 -7.74 22.31
CA SER A 270 -2.16 -6.74 21.31
C SER A 270 -1.10 -7.25 20.33
N GLY A 271 -1.38 -7.21 19.02
CA GLY A 271 -0.47 -7.63 17.96
C GLY A 271 -0.22 -9.14 17.85
N THR A 272 -1.00 -10.01 18.50
CA THR A 272 -0.78 -11.45 18.39
C THR A 272 -1.28 -12.03 17.06
N THR A 273 -0.69 -13.13 16.62
CA THR A 273 -1.08 -13.85 15.38
C THR A 273 -2.55 -14.26 15.38
N ALA A 274 -3.12 -14.58 16.52
CA ALA A 274 -4.55 -14.88 16.65
C ALA A 274 -5.45 -13.66 16.38
N VAL A 275 -5.07 -12.50 16.91
CA VAL A 275 -5.75 -11.22 16.67
C VAL A 275 -5.66 -10.85 15.19
N MET A 276 -4.47 -10.96 14.61
CA MET A 276 -4.24 -10.68 13.18
C MET A 276 -5.10 -11.57 12.29
N ALA A 277 -5.13 -12.89 12.57
CA ALA A 277 -5.93 -13.82 11.80
C ALA A 277 -7.43 -13.46 11.81
N ARG A 278 -7.97 -13.06 12.97
CA ARG A 278 -9.36 -12.59 13.08
C ARG A 278 -9.60 -11.34 12.25
N ALA A 279 -8.69 -10.37 12.32
CA ALA A 279 -8.78 -9.12 11.57
C ALA A 279 -8.77 -9.38 10.05
N PHE A 280 -7.92 -10.26 9.56
CA PHE A 280 -7.83 -10.60 8.14
C PHE A 280 -9.09 -11.30 7.62
N LYS A 281 -9.62 -12.26 8.39
CA LYS A 281 -10.87 -12.92 8.03
C LYS A 281 -12.05 -11.94 8.04
N TYR A 282 -12.14 -11.08 9.06
CA TYR A 282 -13.17 -10.05 9.15
C TYR A 282 -13.14 -9.12 7.93
N ALA A 283 -11.96 -8.65 7.53
CA ALA A 283 -11.79 -7.83 6.32
C ALA A 283 -12.34 -8.52 5.06
N ALA A 284 -12.06 -9.84 4.90
CA ALA A 284 -12.59 -10.63 3.80
C ALA A 284 -14.11 -10.71 3.81
N ASP A 285 -14.69 -10.95 4.98
CA ASP A 285 -16.14 -11.19 5.15
C ASP A 285 -16.97 -9.91 5.04
N ASN A 286 -16.36 -8.75 5.30
CA ASN A 286 -17.01 -7.45 5.27
C ASN A 286 -16.65 -6.58 4.04
N GLY A 287 -16.13 -7.21 2.98
CA GLY A 287 -16.05 -6.59 1.66
C GLY A 287 -14.75 -5.87 1.34
N ALA A 288 -13.71 -5.96 2.16
CA ALA A 288 -12.43 -5.34 1.83
C ALA A 288 -11.78 -5.99 0.60
N SER A 289 -11.27 -5.16 -0.29
CA SER A 289 -10.53 -5.57 -1.49
C SER A 289 -9.02 -5.53 -1.27
N ILE A 290 -8.57 -4.74 -0.30
CA ILE A 290 -7.15 -4.54 0.04
C ILE A 290 -7.00 -4.64 1.55
N ILE A 291 -6.03 -5.44 2.00
CA ILE A 291 -5.46 -5.36 3.34
C ILE A 291 -4.22 -4.48 3.29
N GLN A 292 -4.22 -3.40 4.06
CA GLN A 292 -3.08 -2.56 4.37
C GLN A 292 -2.60 -2.92 5.78
N CYS A 293 -1.37 -3.40 5.93
CA CYS A 293 -0.83 -3.83 7.21
C CYS A 293 0.61 -3.35 7.39
N SER A 294 0.78 -2.31 8.21
CA SER A 294 2.07 -1.71 8.52
C SER A 294 2.72 -2.35 9.75
N MET A 295 2.67 -3.67 9.82
CA MET A 295 3.22 -4.46 10.93
C MET A 295 4.06 -5.63 10.43
N GLY A 296 4.88 -6.18 11.32
CA GLY A 296 5.71 -7.34 11.04
C GLY A 296 6.37 -7.90 12.29
N ILE A 297 7.23 -8.89 12.11
CA ILE A 297 8.00 -9.49 13.19
C ILE A 297 9.34 -8.78 13.27
N LYS A 298 9.66 -8.18 14.42
CA LYS A 298 10.93 -7.48 14.66
C LYS A 298 12.12 -8.38 14.37
N GLY A 299 13.16 -7.83 13.72
CA GLY A 299 14.30 -8.60 13.28
C GLY A 299 14.01 -9.55 12.10
N GLY A 300 12.90 -9.33 11.39
CA GLY A 300 12.52 -10.06 10.18
C GLY A 300 11.79 -11.39 10.41
N GLY A 301 11.81 -11.94 11.61
CA GLY A 301 11.08 -13.16 11.99
C GLY A 301 11.57 -14.43 11.28
N TYR A 302 10.69 -15.04 10.50
CA TYR A 302 10.98 -16.27 9.75
C TYR A 302 12.00 -16.03 8.63
N THR A 303 12.65 -17.12 8.17
CA THR A 303 13.68 -17.07 7.12
C THR A 303 13.24 -17.76 5.82
N SER A 304 12.05 -18.34 5.79
CA SER A 304 11.48 -18.94 4.59
C SER A 304 9.94 -18.95 4.63
N ASP A 305 9.33 -19.01 3.44
CA ASP A 305 7.89 -19.16 3.28
C ASP A 305 7.34 -20.40 3.99
N ASP A 306 8.08 -21.52 3.93
CA ASP A 306 7.68 -22.78 4.59
C ASP A 306 7.64 -22.63 6.12
N GLN A 307 8.62 -21.92 6.69
CA GLN A 307 8.62 -21.65 8.14
C GLN A 307 7.43 -20.77 8.53
N TYR A 308 7.17 -19.69 7.77
CA TYR A 308 6.04 -18.81 8.02
C TYR A 308 4.71 -19.57 7.90
N ALA A 309 4.47 -20.22 6.77
CA ALA A 309 3.23 -20.95 6.51
C ALA A 309 2.96 -22.07 7.53
N LYS A 310 4.03 -22.65 8.10
CA LYS A 310 3.90 -23.68 9.14
C LYS A 310 3.65 -23.09 10.53
N ASN A 311 4.43 -22.07 10.91
CA ASN A 311 4.47 -21.60 12.30
C ASN A 311 3.48 -20.45 12.58
N ALA A 312 3.04 -19.72 11.52
CA ALA A 312 1.97 -18.73 11.58
C ALA A 312 0.74 -19.19 10.78
N LYS A 313 0.43 -20.50 10.86
CA LYS A 313 -0.54 -21.13 9.97
C LYS A 313 -1.95 -20.53 10.05
N ALA A 314 -2.45 -20.18 11.22
CA ALA A 314 -3.77 -19.57 11.37
C ALA A 314 -3.85 -18.20 10.66
N GLU A 315 -2.82 -17.40 10.77
CA GLU A 315 -2.68 -16.12 10.09
C GLU A 315 -2.57 -16.31 8.57
N HIS A 316 -1.69 -17.24 8.15
CA HIS A 316 -1.54 -17.60 6.74
C HIS A 316 -2.85 -18.13 6.13
N ASP A 317 -3.58 -19.01 6.83
CA ASP A 317 -4.86 -19.54 6.36
C ASP A 317 -5.92 -18.43 6.23
N ALA A 318 -5.94 -17.46 7.14
CA ALA A 318 -6.84 -16.31 7.08
C ALA A 318 -6.50 -15.37 5.91
N LEU A 319 -5.22 -15.14 5.63
CA LEU A 319 -4.78 -14.38 4.46
C LEU A 319 -5.04 -15.13 3.15
N ALA A 320 -4.85 -16.44 3.11
CA ALA A 320 -5.22 -17.26 1.96
C ALA A 320 -6.73 -17.18 1.68
N TYR A 321 -7.56 -17.20 2.73
CA TYR A 321 -9.00 -16.97 2.63
C TYR A 321 -9.33 -15.59 2.06
N PHE A 322 -8.66 -14.53 2.52
CA PHE A 322 -8.83 -13.18 1.99
C PHE A 322 -8.44 -13.09 0.51
N ILE A 323 -7.28 -13.66 0.14
CA ILE A 323 -6.81 -13.70 -1.25
C ILE A 323 -7.79 -14.43 -2.18
N ALA A 324 -8.44 -15.49 -1.69
CA ALA A 324 -9.43 -16.24 -2.46
C ALA A 324 -10.82 -15.58 -2.51
N THR A 325 -11.02 -14.44 -1.82
CA THR A 325 -12.31 -13.76 -1.72
C THR A 325 -12.37 -12.60 -2.70
N SER A 326 -13.27 -12.65 -3.69
CA SER A 326 -13.50 -11.56 -4.66
C SER A 326 -14.56 -10.61 -4.11
N ASN A 327 -14.13 -9.46 -3.58
CA ASN A 327 -14.98 -8.41 -3.01
C ASN A 327 -15.07 -7.17 -3.92
N CYS A 328 -14.48 -7.21 -5.11
CA CYS A 328 -14.45 -6.11 -6.06
C CYS A 328 -14.63 -6.62 -7.48
N ASP A 329 -15.52 -5.98 -8.24
CA ASP A 329 -15.79 -6.34 -9.63
C ASP A 329 -14.60 -6.10 -10.59
N ALA A 330 -13.55 -5.42 -10.14
CA ALA A 330 -12.37 -5.13 -10.95
C ALA A 330 -11.28 -6.20 -10.86
N ILE A 331 -11.34 -7.10 -9.87
CA ILE A 331 -10.25 -8.05 -9.61
C ILE A 331 -10.76 -9.37 -9.01
N ASP A 332 -10.16 -10.48 -9.41
CA ASP A 332 -10.32 -11.75 -8.73
C ASP A 332 -9.47 -11.78 -7.45
N GLY A 333 -10.13 -11.91 -6.31
CA GLY A 333 -9.47 -12.05 -5.02
C GLY A 333 -8.99 -10.73 -4.40
N GLY A 334 -8.37 -10.81 -3.21
CA GLY A 334 -7.91 -9.68 -2.42
C GLY A 334 -6.42 -9.39 -2.56
N LEU A 335 -6.03 -8.13 -2.38
CA LEU A 335 -4.64 -7.69 -2.35
C LEU A 335 -4.16 -7.55 -0.90
N VAL A 336 -2.99 -8.11 -0.59
CA VAL A 336 -2.38 -8.07 0.73
C VAL A 336 -1.07 -7.30 0.64
N ILE A 337 -0.96 -6.19 1.38
CA ILE A 337 0.18 -5.26 1.30
C ILE A 337 0.75 -5.04 2.70
N PHE A 338 2.04 -5.33 2.86
CA PHE A 338 2.79 -5.20 4.11
C PHE A 338 3.96 -4.22 3.97
N SER A 339 4.37 -3.65 5.08
CA SER A 339 5.66 -2.97 5.19
C SER A 339 6.83 -3.98 5.19
N ALA A 340 7.96 -3.61 4.57
CA ALA A 340 9.13 -4.50 4.47
C ALA A 340 9.93 -4.63 5.78
N GLY A 341 9.79 -3.66 6.69
CA GLY A 341 10.54 -3.59 7.96
C GLY A 341 11.49 -2.42 8.04
N ASN A 342 11.87 -2.05 9.27
CA ASN A 342 12.66 -0.86 9.60
C ASN A 342 13.99 -1.18 10.33
N ASP A 343 14.50 -2.38 10.17
CA ASP A 343 15.70 -2.85 10.86
C ASP A 343 16.97 -2.73 10.00
N ALA A 344 16.89 -2.11 8.81
CA ALA A 344 17.94 -2.04 7.79
C ALA A 344 18.53 -3.44 7.44
N LEU A 345 17.68 -4.48 7.45
CA LEU A 345 18.06 -5.86 7.13
C LEU A 345 18.13 -6.06 5.62
N ASP A 346 19.00 -6.98 5.21
CA ASP A 346 19.18 -7.42 3.83
C ASP A 346 18.12 -8.44 3.35
N ARG A 347 16.91 -8.33 3.87
CA ARG A 347 15.69 -9.07 3.49
C ARG A 347 14.44 -8.38 4.00
N ALA A 348 13.31 -8.62 3.36
CA ALA A 348 12.02 -8.21 3.91
C ALA A 348 11.68 -9.02 5.18
N GLY A 349 10.92 -8.41 6.09
CA GLY A 349 10.36 -9.09 7.26
C GLY A 349 9.07 -9.85 6.92
N TYR A 350 8.84 -10.96 7.64
CA TYR A 350 7.56 -11.66 7.58
C TYR A 350 6.51 -10.94 8.46
N PRO A 351 5.23 -10.98 8.06
CA PRO A 351 4.59 -11.72 6.96
C PRO A 351 4.88 -11.18 5.55
N GLY A 352 5.27 -9.89 5.40
CA GLY A 352 5.41 -9.20 4.12
C GLY A 352 6.29 -9.90 3.09
N ALA A 353 7.33 -10.62 3.54
CA ALA A 353 8.23 -11.37 2.67
C ALA A 353 7.61 -12.59 1.98
N PHE A 354 6.40 -13.03 2.41
CA PHE A 354 5.76 -14.22 1.83
C PHE A 354 5.34 -13.96 0.37
N ARG A 355 5.58 -14.95 -0.49
CA ARG A 355 5.46 -14.85 -1.97
C ARG A 355 4.13 -14.34 -2.50
N ASP A 356 3.03 -14.49 -1.77
CA ASP A 356 1.69 -14.05 -2.19
C ASP A 356 1.29 -12.67 -1.67
N TYR A 357 2.19 -11.98 -0.95
CA TYR A 357 1.95 -10.64 -0.42
C TYR A 357 2.88 -9.63 -1.08
N ILE A 358 2.51 -8.35 -1.02
CA ILE A 358 3.33 -7.25 -1.53
C ILE A 358 4.06 -6.60 -0.36
N SER A 359 5.38 -6.63 -0.37
CA SER A 359 6.25 -6.01 0.63
C SER A 359 6.81 -4.69 0.12
N VAL A 360 6.63 -3.61 0.89
CA VAL A 360 6.92 -2.24 0.48
C VAL A 360 8.12 -1.68 1.25
N THR A 361 9.19 -1.33 0.53
CA THR A 361 10.37 -0.63 1.05
C THR A 361 10.16 0.88 1.05
N SER A 362 11.03 1.62 1.73
CA SER A 362 10.89 3.05 1.92
C SER A 362 11.95 3.86 1.19
N PHE A 363 11.53 4.93 0.51
CA PHE A 363 12.42 5.98 0.01
C PHE A 363 12.06 7.37 0.57
N SER A 364 13.00 8.30 0.46
CA SER A 364 12.95 9.67 0.96
C SER A 364 12.89 10.72 -0.16
N PRO A 365 12.68 12.02 0.14
CA PRO A 365 12.51 13.08 -0.88
C PRO A 365 13.67 13.23 -1.86
N ASP A 366 14.83 12.67 -1.59
CA ASP A 366 16.00 12.62 -2.47
C ASP A 366 16.00 11.44 -3.46
N PHE A 367 14.91 10.66 -3.48
CA PHE A 367 14.75 9.47 -4.29
C PHE A 367 15.74 8.36 -3.97
N LEU A 368 16.26 8.33 -2.76
CA LEU A 368 17.19 7.33 -2.23
C LEU A 368 16.52 6.51 -1.13
N PRO A 369 17.01 5.29 -0.85
CA PRO A 369 16.45 4.47 0.23
C PRO A 369 16.53 5.22 1.57
N ALA A 370 15.51 5.03 2.40
CA ALA A 370 15.53 5.50 3.78
C ALA A 370 16.52 4.68 4.61
N SER A 371 17.15 5.31 5.60
CA SER A 371 18.24 4.71 6.39
C SER A 371 17.83 3.44 7.16
N TYR A 372 16.57 3.34 7.50
CA TYR A 372 16.01 2.23 8.27
C TYR A 372 15.43 1.11 7.40
N THR A 373 15.19 1.34 6.10
CA THR A 373 14.44 0.40 5.28
C THR A 373 15.11 -0.96 5.16
N ASN A 374 14.35 -2.03 5.33
CA ASN A 374 14.78 -3.34 4.89
C ASN A 374 14.88 -3.35 3.35
N TYR A 375 15.75 -4.19 2.80
CA TYR A 375 16.02 -4.32 1.35
C TYR A 375 16.41 -5.78 1.04
N GLY A 376 16.40 -6.18 -0.22
CA GLY A 376 16.81 -7.53 -0.62
C GLY A 376 15.66 -8.51 -0.86
N PRO A 377 15.87 -9.81 -0.69
CA PRO A 377 14.87 -10.83 -0.97
C PRO A 377 13.55 -10.59 -0.23
N GLY A 378 12.44 -10.79 -0.93
CA GLY A 378 11.09 -10.57 -0.42
C GLY A 378 10.59 -9.13 -0.51
N CYS A 379 11.46 -8.15 -0.83
CA CYS A 379 11.04 -6.77 -1.12
C CYS A 379 10.51 -6.68 -2.57
N ASN A 380 9.31 -6.12 -2.76
CA ASN A 380 8.66 -6.13 -4.07
C ASN A 380 8.66 -4.76 -4.75
N ILE A 381 8.49 -3.66 -4.00
CA ILE A 381 8.34 -2.31 -4.54
C ILE A 381 8.73 -1.27 -3.48
N SER A 382 9.10 -0.07 -3.93
CA SER A 382 9.41 1.07 -3.05
C SER A 382 8.31 2.12 -3.09
N ALA A 383 8.06 2.78 -1.95
CA ALA A 383 7.15 3.92 -1.85
C ALA A 383 7.68 4.98 -0.86
N PRO A 384 7.14 6.21 -0.83
CA PRO A 384 7.57 7.24 0.11
C PRO A 384 7.31 6.83 1.56
N GLY A 385 8.36 6.73 2.36
CA GLY A 385 8.26 6.56 3.82
C GLY A 385 9.01 7.64 4.58
N GLY A 386 9.80 8.43 3.86
CA GLY A 386 10.59 9.54 4.42
C GLY A 386 11.86 9.12 5.14
N ASP A 387 12.68 10.09 5.51
CA ASP A 387 13.91 9.91 6.29
C ASP A 387 14.22 11.21 7.04
N ALA A 388 13.97 11.23 8.35
CA ALA A 388 14.11 12.42 9.17
C ALA A 388 15.55 12.94 9.25
N TYR A 389 16.52 12.07 9.02
CA TYR A 389 17.93 12.42 9.19
C TYR A 389 18.52 13.22 8.04
N ILE A 390 17.83 13.33 6.88
CA ILE A 390 18.28 14.13 5.74
C ILE A 390 17.80 15.58 5.77
N ALA A 391 17.03 15.96 6.78
CA ALA A 391 16.54 17.32 7.00
C ALA A 391 16.69 17.72 8.46
N SER A 392 16.83 19.02 8.73
CA SER A 392 16.90 19.56 10.09
C SER A 392 15.53 19.60 10.81
N ASN A 393 14.47 19.22 10.12
CA ASN A 393 13.10 19.20 10.59
C ASN A 393 12.37 17.98 10.02
N SER A 394 11.12 17.75 10.42
CA SER A 394 10.34 16.59 10.01
C SER A 394 9.81 16.65 8.56
N THR A 395 10.10 17.69 7.78
CA THR A 395 9.54 17.87 6.42
C THR A 395 9.94 16.78 5.42
N ALA A 396 11.06 16.09 5.67
CA ALA A 396 11.51 14.95 4.86
C ALA A 396 10.77 13.64 5.20
N THR A 397 9.84 13.66 6.16
CA THR A 397 9.00 12.52 6.52
C THR A 397 7.59 12.66 5.94
N VAL A 398 6.67 11.78 6.26
CA VAL A 398 5.32 11.73 5.67
C VAL A 398 4.34 12.45 6.57
N LEU A 399 3.65 13.45 6.03
CA LEU A 399 2.57 14.18 6.71
C LEU A 399 1.23 13.49 6.45
N SER A 400 0.48 13.20 7.51
CA SER A 400 -0.86 12.61 7.42
C SER A 400 -1.72 12.99 8.65
N THR A 401 -2.93 12.42 8.72
CA THR A 401 -3.89 12.60 9.82
C THR A 401 -3.39 11.98 11.12
N MET A 402 -3.70 12.60 12.25
CA MET A 402 -3.34 12.12 13.59
C MET A 402 -4.50 12.31 14.58
N PRO A 403 -4.65 11.44 15.58
CA PRO A 403 -5.48 11.77 16.71
C PRO A 403 -4.85 12.95 17.47
N SER A 404 -5.59 14.06 17.63
CA SER A 404 -5.08 15.24 18.36
C SER A 404 -4.74 14.93 19.79
N GLU A 405 -5.42 13.95 20.41
CA GLU A 405 -5.17 13.44 21.76
C GLU A 405 -3.76 12.87 21.92
N MET A 406 -3.22 12.30 20.84
CA MET A 406 -1.90 11.66 20.80
C MET A 406 -0.80 12.54 20.19
N ASN A 407 -1.13 13.76 19.74
CA ASN A 407 -0.27 14.59 18.90
C ASN A 407 -0.26 16.06 19.32
N GLU A 408 -0.13 16.33 20.63
CA GLU A 408 -0.06 17.67 21.22
C GLU A 408 -1.21 18.61 20.80
N GLY A 409 -2.40 18.07 20.52
CA GLY A 409 -3.57 18.81 20.07
C GLY A 409 -3.64 19.07 18.55
N SER A 410 -2.68 18.59 17.77
CA SER A 410 -2.70 18.70 16.31
C SER A 410 -3.35 17.47 15.66
N ASP A 411 -4.31 17.71 14.75
CA ASP A 411 -4.96 16.65 13.95
C ASP A 411 -4.06 16.11 12.83
N TYR A 412 -2.86 16.67 12.62
CA TYR A 412 -1.91 16.28 11.57
C TYR A 412 -0.50 16.18 12.11
N GLY A 413 0.26 15.20 11.62
CA GLY A 413 1.62 14.97 12.09
C GLY A 413 2.49 14.24 11.08
N TYR A 414 3.78 14.33 11.32
CA TYR A 414 4.82 13.72 10.52
C TYR A 414 5.30 12.42 11.16
N MET A 415 5.36 11.36 10.37
CA MET A 415 5.96 10.07 10.71
C MET A 415 6.86 9.58 9.59
N GLN A 416 7.77 8.64 9.91
CA GLN A 416 8.59 7.95 8.92
C GLN A 416 8.53 6.44 9.14
N GLY A 417 8.81 5.67 8.11
CA GLY A 417 8.87 4.22 8.20
C GLY A 417 8.41 3.54 6.91
N THR A 418 8.75 2.28 6.76
CA THR A 418 8.09 1.40 5.77
C THR A 418 6.58 1.30 6.08
N SER A 419 6.20 1.58 7.33
CA SER A 419 4.81 1.77 7.77
C SER A 419 4.10 2.91 7.05
N MET A 420 4.79 3.97 6.63
CA MET A 420 4.24 5.09 5.86
C MET A 420 4.35 4.83 4.36
N ALA A 421 5.31 4.03 3.93
CA ALA A 421 5.44 3.58 2.53
C ALA A 421 4.31 2.61 2.13
N CYS A 422 3.97 1.67 3.00
CA CYS A 422 2.92 0.67 2.79
C CYS A 422 1.55 1.27 2.42
N PRO A 423 0.99 2.27 3.14
CA PRO A 423 -0.29 2.87 2.79
C PRO A 423 -0.25 3.69 1.49
N HIS A 424 0.90 4.21 1.04
CA HIS A 424 1.02 4.78 -0.30
C HIS A 424 0.74 3.72 -1.37
N MET A 425 1.37 2.55 -1.25
CA MET A 425 1.15 1.44 -2.17
C MET A 425 -0.31 0.96 -2.14
N SER A 426 -0.90 0.86 -0.95
CA SER A 426 -2.31 0.49 -0.78
C SER A 426 -3.26 1.50 -1.42
N GLY A 427 -2.98 2.79 -1.29
CA GLY A 427 -3.71 3.87 -1.94
C GLY A 427 -3.58 3.85 -3.46
N VAL A 428 -2.37 3.59 -4.00
CA VAL A 428 -2.15 3.45 -5.45
C VAL A 428 -2.90 2.23 -5.99
N ALA A 429 -2.86 1.10 -5.29
CA ALA A 429 -3.66 -0.07 -5.66
C ALA A 429 -5.16 0.24 -5.65
N ALA A 430 -5.65 0.99 -4.65
CA ALA A 430 -7.04 1.41 -4.55
C ALA A 430 -7.45 2.36 -5.69
N LEU A 431 -6.59 3.31 -6.10
CA LEU A 431 -6.80 4.13 -7.30
C LEU A 431 -6.88 3.27 -8.56
N GLY A 432 -5.99 2.29 -8.70
CA GLY A 432 -6.00 1.37 -9.83
C GLY A 432 -7.30 0.58 -9.92
N LEU A 433 -7.77 0.00 -8.82
CA LEU A 433 -9.06 -0.70 -8.78
C LEU A 433 -10.23 0.24 -9.08
N SER A 434 -10.22 1.46 -8.52
CA SER A 434 -11.22 2.49 -8.81
C SER A 434 -11.27 2.83 -10.30
N TYR A 435 -10.10 2.97 -10.94
CA TYR A 435 -10.03 3.25 -12.38
C TYR A 435 -10.46 2.07 -13.24
N ALA A 436 -10.11 0.85 -12.84
CA ALA A 436 -10.56 -0.37 -13.51
C ALA A 436 -12.09 -0.50 -13.48
N LEU A 437 -12.74 -0.22 -12.32
CA LEU A 437 -14.20 -0.14 -12.22
C LEU A 437 -14.77 0.92 -13.16
N LYS A 438 -14.20 2.13 -13.17
CA LYS A 438 -14.63 3.23 -14.05
C LYS A 438 -14.53 2.86 -15.53
N GLN A 439 -13.53 2.06 -15.91
CA GLN A 439 -13.31 1.59 -17.27
C GLN A 439 -14.08 0.30 -17.60
N GLY A 440 -14.83 -0.27 -16.64
CA GLY A 440 -15.50 -1.56 -16.81
C GLY A 440 -14.56 -2.73 -17.07
N LYS A 441 -13.35 -2.68 -16.51
CA LYS A 441 -12.32 -3.70 -16.67
C LYS A 441 -12.23 -4.61 -15.46
N HIS A 442 -11.91 -5.86 -15.73
CA HIS A 442 -11.70 -6.91 -14.74
C HIS A 442 -10.38 -7.61 -15.00
N TYR A 443 -9.63 -7.90 -13.95
CA TYR A 443 -8.33 -8.55 -14.01
C TYR A 443 -8.27 -9.72 -13.05
N THR A 444 -7.51 -10.74 -13.41
CA THR A 444 -7.04 -11.69 -12.39
C THR A 444 -6.13 -10.97 -11.39
N ARG A 445 -6.04 -11.48 -10.18
CA ARG A 445 -5.16 -10.94 -9.14
C ARG A 445 -3.71 -10.82 -9.64
N ASN A 446 -3.20 -11.83 -10.34
CA ASN A 446 -1.82 -11.84 -10.85
C ASN A 446 -1.59 -10.79 -11.94
N GLU A 447 -2.53 -10.57 -12.84
CA GLU A 447 -2.44 -9.49 -13.84
C GLU A 447 -2.38 -8.13 -13.17
N PHE A 448 -3.25 -7.89 -12.18
CA PHE A 448 -3.27 -6.61 -11.48
C PHE A 448 -1.99 -6.38 -10.67
N ILE A 449 -1.47 -7.39 -9.95
CA ILE A 449 -0.18 -7.31 -9.24
C ILE A 449 0.96 -7.06 -10.24
N SER A 450 0.96 -7.71 -11.40
CA SER A 450 1.97 -7.47 -12.43
C SER A 450 1.94 -6.00 -12.91
N MET A 451 0.75 -5.43 -13.13
CA MET A 451 0.63 -4.00 -13.47
C MET A 451 1.14 -3.10 -12.34
N LEU A 452 0.82 -3.40 -11.08
CA LEU A 452 1.33 -2.67 -9.93
C LEU A 452 2.86 -2.68 -9.86
N LEU A 453 3.47 -3.87 -9.94
CA LEU A 453 4.92 -4.04 -9.79
C LEU A 453 5.72 -3.55 -11.01
N THR A 454 5.09 -3.34 -12.16
CA THR A 454 5.72 -2.78 -13.36
C THR A 454 5.44 -1.29 -13.55
N SER A 455 4.51 -0.71 -12.78
CA SER A 455 4.22 0.73 -12.77
C SER A 455 5.16 1.46 -11.80
N VAL A 456 6.42 1.56 -12.19
CA VAL A 456 7.49 2.07 -11.32
C VAL A 456 8.45 2.99 -12.07
N ASN A 457 9.09 3.89 -11.31
CA ASN A 457 10.23 4.69 -11.75
C ASN A 457 11.54 4.07 -11.26
N ASP A 458 12.56 4.16 -12.10
CA ASP A 458 13.89 3.60 -11.83
C ASP A 458 14.64 4.43 -10.78
N MET A 459 15.05 3.77 -9.70
CA MET A 459 15.89 4.32 -8.64
C MET A 459 17.38 3.95 -8.83
N GLU A 460 17.69 2.90 -9.60
CA GLU A 460 19.02 2.27 -9.68
C GLU A 460 20.15 3.24 -10.06
N ARG A 461 19.84 4.19 -10.94
CA ARG A 461 20.81 5.21 -11.40
C ARG A 461 21.32 6.14 -10.32
N TYR A 462 20.55 6.26 -9.20
CA TYR A 462 20.91 7.11 -8.07
C TYR A 462 21.64 6.34 -6.98
N LEU A 463 21.72 5.00 -7.09
CA LEU A 463 22.34 4.12 -6.10
C LEU A 463 23.85 4.00 -6.36
N ASP A 464 24.57 5.12 -6.23
CA ASP A 464 26.03 5.22 -6.39
C ASP A 464 26.62 6.12 -5.30
N GLY A 465 27.77 5.75 -4.75
CA GLY A 465 28.44 6.46 -3.67
C GLY A 465 27.76 6.31 -2.31
N THR A 466 27.67 7.39 -1.55
CA THR A 466 27.18 7.39 -0.17
C THR A 466 26.03 8.37 0.04
N LYS A 467 25.16 8.05 1.00
CA LYS A 467 24.16 8.95 1.57
C LYS A 467 24.44 9.11 3.06
N GLU A 468 24.49 10.33 3.53
CA GLU A 468 24.52 10.63 4.96
C GLU A 468 23.09 10.76 5.48
N SER A 469 22.74 9.93 6.47
CA SER A 469 21.45 9.89 7.16
C SER A 469 21.66 9.50 8.62
N ASN A 470 21.06 8.45 9.12
CA ASN A 470 21.40 7.86 10.42
C ASN A 470 22.71 7.05 10.30
N GLY A 471 23.82 7.76 10.02
CA GLY A 471 25.10 7.22 9.63
C GLY A 471 25.29 7.17 8.11
N THR A 472 26.46 6.72 7.67
CA THR A 472 26.83 6.63 6.26
C THR A 472 26.26 5.37 5.62
N MET A 473 25.42 5.54 4.62
CA MET A 473 24.85 4.47 3.80
C MET A 473 25.65 4.30 2.51
N TYR A 474 26.07 3.08 2.20
CA TYR A 474 26.70 2.75 0.91
C TYR A 474 25.62 2.34 -0.08
N LEU A 475 25.32 3.21 -1.04
CA LEU A 475 24.14 3.09 -1.90
C LEU A 475 24.20 1.88 -2.84
N GLU A 476 25.39 1.43 -3.22
CA GLU A 476 25.57 0.23 -4.04
C GLU A 476 25.00 -1.05 -3.39
N ASN A 477 24.92 -1.10 -2.05
CA ASN A 477 24.31 -2.24 -1.32
C ASN A 477 22.81 -2.39 -1.62
N TYR A 478 22.15 -1.32 -2.07
CA TYR A 478 20.72 -1.30 -2.34
C TYR A 478 20.39 -1.59 -3.82
N ARG A 479 21.39 -1.69 -4.69
CA ARG A 479 21.17 -1.98 -6.12
C ARG A 479 20.46 -3.30 -6.30
N LYS A 480 19.34 -3.28 -7.06
CA LYS A 480 18.44 -4.44 -7.30
C LYS A 480 17.88 -5.08 -6.02
N GLN A 481 17.84 -4.33 -4.92
CA GLN A 481 17.40 -4.80 -3.61
C GLN A 481 16.13 -4.08 -3.08
N LEU A 482 15.63 -3.08 -3.82
CA LEU A 482 14.48 -2.27 -3.41
C LEU A 482 13.16 -2.68 -4.12
N GLY A 483 13.10 -3.92 -4.60
CA GLY A 483 12.01 -4.41 -5.43
C GLY A 483 12.15 -3.92 -6.88
N THR A 484 11.01 -3.74 -7.56
CA THR A 484 10.97 -3.36 -8.97
C THR A 484 11.25 -1.86 -9.21
N GLY A 485 11.18 -1.02 -8.19
CA GLY A 485 11.41 0.43 -8.25
C GLY A 485 10.40 1.24 -7.44
N ALA A 486 10.40 2.55 -7.62
CA ALA A 486 9.48 3.47 -6.94
C ALA A 486 8.10 3.47 -7.62
N VAL A 487 7.04 3.22 -6.86
CA VAL A 487 5.67 3.16 -7.36
C VAL A 487 5.25 4.44 -8.09
N ASP A 488 4.48 4.30 -9.17
CA ASP A 488 3.97 5.38 -10.00
C ASP A 488 2.47 5.19 -10.28
N ALA A 489 1.65 6.02 -9.65
CA ALA A 489 0.20 5.93 -9.77
C ALA A 489 -0.31 6.21 -11.20
N TYR A 490 0.24 7.23 -11.87
CA TYR A 490 -0.21 7.55 -13.23
C TYR A 490 0.12 6.44 -14.22
N GLN A 491 1.30 5.84 -14.08
CA GLN A 491 1.73 4.73 -14.93
C GLN A 491 0.80 3.52 -14.78
N LEU A 492 0.36 3.22 -13.54
CA LEU A 492 -0.64 2.18 -13.29
C LEU A 492 -1.95 2.45 -14.03
N LEU A 493 -2.48 3.68 -13.94
CA LEU A 493 -3.73 4.02 -14.61
C LEU A 493 -3.59 3.94 -16.13
N MET A 494 -2.44 4.32 -16.69
CA MET A 494 -2.18 4.15 -18.13
C MET A 494 -2.11 2.69 -18.55
N GLN A 495 -1.52 1.82 -17.75
CA GLN A 495 -1.55 0.37 -18.03
C GLN A 495 -2.98 -0.16 -18.00
N ILE A 496 -3.80 0.24 -17.03
CA ILE A 496 -5.23 -0.12 -16.96
C ILE A 496 -5.98 0.44 -18.16
N GLU A 497 -5.73 1.67 -18.59
CA GLU A 497 -6.31 2.25 -19.81
C GLU A 497 -5.92 1.46 -21.07
N GLY A 498 -4.74 0.87 -21.07
CA GLY A 498 -4.14 0.18 -22.21
C GLY A 498 -3.24 1.10 -23.05
N THR A 499 -2.85 2.26 -22.49
CA THR A 499 -1.93 3.22 -23.11
C THR A 499 -0.49 2.90 -22.69
N PRO A 500 0.40 2.51 -23.63
CA PRO A 500 1.80 2.24 -23.30
C PRO A 500 2.51 3.47 -22.76
N CYS A 501 3.31 3.31 -21.72
CA CYS A 501 4.13 4.36 -21.14
C CYS A 501 5.55 4.36 -21.73
N LEU A 502 6.07 5.55 -22.02
CA LEU A 502 7.45 5.78 -22.43
C LEU A 502 8.17 6.59 -21.33
N LYS A 503 9.20 6.00 -20.74
CA LYS A 503 10.02 6.67 -19.72
C LYS A 503 11.12 7.48 -20.40
N VAL A 504 11.17 8.77 -20.10
CA VAL A 504 12.11 9.72 -20.69
C VAL A 504 12.81 10.52 -19.59
N GLY A 505 14.11 10.68 -19.70
CA GLY A 505 14.88 11.56 -18.81
C GLY A 505 14.64 13.03 -19.09
N VAL A 506 14.91 13.86 -18.08
CA VAL A 506 14.84 15.32 -18.20
C VAL A 506 16.24 15.90 -18.47
N GLY A 507 16.34 16.83 -19.41
CA GLY A 507 17.54 17.58 -19.72
C GLY A 507 18.34 17.09 -20.93
N ALA A 508 18.30 15.81 -21.26
CA ALA A 508 18.99 15.23 -22.42
C ALA A 508 18.03 14.89 -23.56
N GLU A 509 18.55 14.81 -24.78
CA GLU A 509 17.84 14.24 -25.93
C GLU A 509 17.93 12.73 -25.89
N GLU A 510 16.80 12.04 -26.03
CA GLU A 510 16.74 10.59 -26.00
C GLU A 510 16.15 9.99 -27.29
N LEU A 511 16.56 8.75 -27.58
CA LEU A 511 16.06 7.93 -28.69
C LEU A 511 15.31 6.72 -28.14
N VAL A 512 13.98 6.80 -28.12
CA VAL A 512 13.10 5.78 -27.53
C VAL A 512 12.66 4.78 -28.61
N PRO A 513 12.96 3.46 -28.49
CA PRO A 513 12.54 2.45 -29.46
C PRO A 513 11.04 2.19 -29.34
N LEU A 514 10.33 2.17 -30.46
CA LEU A 514 8.89 1.95 -30.51
C LEU A 514 8.48 0.69 -31.29
N THR A 515 9.42 -0.03 -31.92
CA THR A 515 9.15 -1.15 -32.84
C THR A 515 8.26 -2.23 -32.22
N GLN A 516 8.48 -2.55 -30.95
CA GLN A 516 7.69 -3.54 -30.21
C GLN A 516 6.19 -3.20 -30.13
N PHE A 517 5.83 -1.95 -30.17
CA PHE A 517 4.44 -1.49 -30.08
C PHE A 517 3.72 -1.49 -31.44
N PHE A 518 4.45 -1.72 -32.54
CA PHE A 518 3.95 -1.68 -33.90
C PHE A 518 4.10 -3.02 -34.65
N GLY A 519 4.16 -4.14 -33.93
CA GLY A 519 4.20 -5.48 -34.53
C GLY A 519 5.56 -6.13 -34.66
N GLY A 520 6.61 -5.52 -34.12
CA GLY A 520 7.88 -6.20 -33.82
C GLY A 520 8.92 -6.27 -34.93
N SER A 521 8.60 -6.00 -36.21
CA SER A 521 9.58 -6.04 -37.30
C SER A 521 9.97 -4.64 -37.79
N ALA A 522 11.23 -4.26 -37.56
CA ALA A 522 11.76 -2.98 -38.03
C ALA A 522 11.90 -2.90 -39.57
N THR A 523 11.97 -4.03 -40.27
CA THR A 523 12.20 -4.07 -41.73
C THR A 523 10.97 -3.68 -42.54
N ASN A 524 9.77 -3.94 -42.02
CA ASN A 524 8.50 -3.66 -42.69
C ASN A 524 7.69 -2.56 -42.00
N LEU A 525 8.36 -1.68 -41.26
CA LEU A 525 7.73 -0.60 -40.49
C LEU A 525 8.29 0.76 -40.96
N THR A 526 7.40 1.67 -41.37
CA THR A 526 7.75 3.02 -41.77
C THR A 526 6.95 4.02 -40.94
N TYR A 527 7.60 4.80 -40.10
CA TYR A 527 6.97 5.86 -39.32
C TYR A 527 6.66 7.04 -40.24
N THR A 528 5.41 7.53 -40.18
CA THR A 528 4.90 8.58 -41.08
C THR A 528 4.50 9.85 -40.36
N GLY A 529 4.31 9.80 -39.05
CA GLY A 529 3.91 10.99 -38.29
C GLY A 529 4.11 10.87 -36.79
N VAL A 530 4.35 12.02 -36.20
CA VAL A 530 4.32 12.24 -34.74
C VAL A 530 3.45 13.45 -34.49
N SER A 531 2.54 13.40 -33.54
CA SER A 531 1.72 14.53 -33.12
C SER A 531 1.61 14.61 -31.62
N MET A 532 1.61 15.85 -31.11
CA MET A 532 1.50 16.17 -29.70
C MET A 532 0.82 17.54 -29.55
N SER A 533 -0.04 17.70 -28.57
CA SER A 533 -0.67 18.99 -28.32
C SER A 533 0.34 20.02 -27.80
N ALA A 534 0.11 21.31 -28.11
CA ALA A 534 0.95 22.39 -27.57
C ALA A 534 0.92 22.43 -26.03
N ALA A 535 -0.21 22.08 -25.43
CA ALA A 535 -0.37 22.00 -23.97
C ALA A 535 0.52 20.87 -23.39
N ASP A 536 0.53 19.70 -24.02
CA ASP A 536 1.35 18.56 -23.58
C ASP A 536 2.84 18.85 -23.78
N MET A 537 3.22 19.48 -24.88
CA MET A 537 4.59 19.94 -25.10
C MET A 537 5.03 20.90 -23.99
N ALA A 538 4.18 21.85 -23.60
CA ALA A 538 4.47 22.81 -22.55
C ALA A 538 4.62 22.17 -21.17
N LYS A 539 3.84 21.12 -20.85
CA LYS A 539 3.97 20.34 -19.60
C LYS A 539 5.38 19.75 -19.45
N LEU A 540 5.92 19.17 -20.50
CA LEU A 540 7.24 18.54 -20.50
C LEU A 540 8.39 19.47 -20.89
N GLY A 541 8.10 20.75 -21.18
CA GLY A 541 9.09 21.73 -21.65
C GLY A 541 9.72 21.32 -22.97
N ILE A 542 8.94 20.71 -23.87
CA ILE A 542 9.35 20.33 -25.22
C ILE A 542 9.21 21.57 -26.12
N GLU A 543 10.32 22.06 -26.66
CA GLU A 543 10.36 23.27 -27.51
C GLU A 543 10.05 22.91 -28.98
N THR A 544 10.46 21.72 -29.40
CA THR A 544 10.30 21.28 -30.78
C THR A 544 9.56 19.93 -30.78
N LEU A 545 8.57 19.78 -31.66
CA LEU A 545 7.81 18.54 -31.77
C LEU A 545 8.76 17.33 -31.93
N PRO A 546 8.60 16.27 -31.14
CA PRO A 546 9.39 15.06 -31.28
C PRO A 546 9.31 14.48 -32.69
N THR A 547 10.37 13.83 -33.14
CA THR A 547 10.48 13.28 -34.50
C THR A 547 10.96 11.85 -34.45
N MET A 548 10.79 11.13 -35.56
CA MET A 548 11.38 9.80 -35.73
C MET A 548 12.79 9.92 -36.32
N ALA A 549 13.78 9.34 -35.64
CA ALA A 549 15.15 9.24 -36.09
C ALA A 549 15.66 7.81 -35.92
N TYR A 550 16.25 7.24 -36.96
CA TYR A 550 16.79 5.85 -36.94
C TYR A 550 15.76 4.79 -36.45
N GLY A 551 14.48 4.99 -36.78
CA GLY A 551 13.39 4.09 -36.31
C GLY A 551 13.01 4.22 -34.84
N LYS A 552 13.49 5.26 -34.17
CA LYS A 552 13.22 5.56 -32.75
C LYS A 552 12.59 6.94 -32.61
N LEU A 553 11.78 7.13 -31.57
CA LEU A 553 11.27 8.45 -31.20
C LEU A 553 12.40 9.29 -30.59
N LYS A 554 12.73 10.40 -31.25
CA LYS A 554 13.69 11.39 -30.78
C LYS A 554 12.94 12.45 -30.01
N ILE A 555 13.22 12.58 -28.70
CA ILE A 555 12.51 13.47 -27.79
C ILE A 555 13.47 14.12 -26.79
N LYS A 556 13.20 15.37 -26.42
CA LYS A 556 13.90 16.08 -25.35
C LYS A 556 12.90 16.75 -24.43
N CYS A 557 12.82 16.29 -23.18
CA CYS A 557 12.05 16.91 -22.12
C CYS A 557 12.96 17.80 -21.26
N THR A 558 12.52 19.01 -20.92
CA THR A 558 13.25 19.93 -20.03
C THR A 558 12.56 20.08 -18.68
N LYS A 559 11.38 19.46 -18.50
CA LYS A 559 10.60 19.45 -17.26
C LYS A 559 10.12 18.04 -16.96
N SER A 560 10.06 17.71 -15.67
CA SER A 560 9.36 16.51 -15.20
C SER A 560 7.85 16.68 -15.39
N GLY A 561 7.17 15.58 -15.64
CA GLY A 561 5.73 15.55 -15.83
C GLY A 561 5.30 14.38 -16.68
N VAL A 562 4.01 14.38 -17.02
CA VAL A 562 3.40 13.39 -17.92
C VAL A 562 2.61 14.08 -19.01
N ALA A 563 2.62 13.49 -20.21
CA ALA A 563 1.88 14.00 -21.36
C ALA A 563 1.63 12.86 -22.35
N LYS A 564 0.72 13.07 -23.30
CA LYS A 564 0.40 12.09 -24.34
C LYS A 564 1.02 12.49 -25.69
N ILE A 565 1.48 11.50 -26.45
CA ILE A 565 2.02 11.65 -27.80
C ILE A 565 1.44 10.57 -28.71
N THR A 566 1.10 10.93 -29.94
CA THR A 566 0.59 9.98 -30.92
C THR A 566 1.63 9.76 -32.01
N VAL A 567 1.91 8.49 -32.31
CA VAL A 567 2.82 8.08 -33.38
C VAL A 567 2.08 7.25 -34.42
N THR A 568 2.29 7.57 -35.70
CA THR A 568 1.70 6.87 -36.83
C THR A 568 2.79 6.18 -37.65
N ALA A 569 2.52 4.95 -38.03
CA ALA A 569 3.40 4.16 -38.86
C ALA A 569 2.60 3.38 -39.93
N ILE A 570 3.25 2.97 -41.00
CA ILE A 570 2.73 2.02 -41.97
C ILE A 570 3.47 0.69 -41.74
N GLY A 571 2.71 -0.37 -41.49
CA GLY A 571 3.23 -1.73 -41.31
C GLY A 571 2.92 -2.60 -42.51
N GLY A 572 3.89 -3.41 -42.94
CA GLY A 572 3.73 -4.41 -44.00
C GLY A 572 3.74 -3.88 -45.42
N GLY A 573 4.07 -2.61 -45.66
CA GLY A 573 4.15 -2.05 -47.02
C GLY A 573 5.53 -2.21 -47.65
N ASP A 574 5.58 -2.19 -48.97
CA ASP A 574 6.83 -2.23 -49.75
C ASP A 574 7.37 -0.80 -49.94
N LYS A 575 8.66 -0.61 -49.70
CA LYS A 575 9.35 0.65 -49.99
C LYS A 575 9.64 0.76 -51.48
N VAL A 576 9.10 1.78 -52.14
CA VAL A 576 9.36 2.10 -53.55
C VAL A 576 10.17 3.40 -53.62
N GLY A 577 11.42 3.33 -54.05
CA GLY A 577 12.32 4.50 -54.13
C GLY A 577 12.73 5.06 -52.76
N THR A 578 13.14 6.31 -52.75
CA THR A 578 13.57 7.00 -51.55
C THR A 578 12.39 7.58 -50.75
N GLY A 579 11.64 6.73 -50.05
CA GLY A 579 10.67 7.19 -49.04
C GLY A 579 9.18 6.98 -49.35
N THR A 580 8.82 6.37 -50.46
CA THR A 580 7.43 6.01 -50.76
C THR A 580 7.14 4.57 -50.29
N VAL A 581 6.09 4.40 -49.53
CA VAL A 581 5.60 3.07 -49.09
C VAL A 581 4.33 2.77 -49.91
N MET A 582 4.32 1.65 -50.63
CA MET A 582 3.12 1.17 -51.33
C MET A 582 2.54 -0.06 -50.65
N GLY A 583 1.26 -0.04 -50.43
CA GLY A 583 0.57 -1.06 -49.59
C GLY A 583 0.83 -0.84 -48.09
N GLY A 584 0.46 -1.85 -47.32
CA GLY A 584 0.57 -1.79 -45.86
C GLY A 584 -0.60 -1.09 -45.18
N MET A 585 -0.71 -1.28 -43.86
CA MET A 585 -1.76 -0.69 -43.03
C MET A 585 -1.22 0.46 -42.17
N THR A 586 -1.97 1.54 -42.16
CA THR A 586 -1.68 2.64 -41.20
C THR A 586 -2.06 2.22 -39.80
N ILE A 587 -1.09 2.31 -38.87
CA ILE A 587 -1.24 2.00 -37.48
C ILE A 587 -0.96 3.31 -36.72
N THR A 588 -1.92 3.76 -35.90
CA THR A 588 -1.75 4.92 -35.05
C THR A 588 -1.83 4.47 -33.59
N LYS A 589 -0.83 4.85 -32.79
CA LYS A 589 -0.80 4.58 -31.34
C LYS A 589 -0.55 5.82 -30.53
N GLU A 590 -1.28 5.93 -29.43
CA GLU A 590 -1.05 6.90 -28.39
C GLU A 590 -0.13 6.29 -27.33
N PHE A 591 0.79 7.10 -26.81
CA PHE A 591 1.71 6.76 -25.74
C PHE A 591 1.63 7.82 -24.64
N ALA A 592 1.73 7.40 -23.39
CA ALA A 592 1.95 8.30 -22.26
C ALA A 592 3.45 8.48 -22.04
N ILE A 593 3.95 9.72 -22.10
CA ILE A 593 5.34 10.05 -21.77
C ILE A 593 5.40 10.34 -20.28
N ILE A 594 6.32 9.69 -19.57
CA ILE A 594 6.65 9.93 -18.17
C ILE A 594 8.07 10.47 -18.11
N ALA A 595 8.20 11.79 -17.97
CA ALA A 595 9.49 12.46 -17.86
C ALA A 595 9.85 12.65 -16.39
N ARG A 596 10.91 11.98 -15.91
CA ARG A 596 11.35 12.01 -14.53
C ARG A 596 12.87 12.02 -14.45
N GLY A 597 13.45 12.99 -13.71
CA GLY A 597 14.87 13.04 -13.45
C GLY A 597 15.75 12.81 -14.69
N VAL A 598 17.04 12.59 -14.52
CA VAL A 598 17.93 12.16 -15.60
C VAL A 598 17.80 10.64 -15.75
N GLN A 599 17.14 10.14 -16.77
CA GLN A 599 17.06 8.70 -17.04
C GLN A 599 18.17 8.25 -17.98
N ALA A 600 18.81 7.10 -17.73
CA ALA A 600 19.74 6.52 -18.69
C ALA A 600 19.00 6.14 -19.97
N GLY A 601 19.53 6.58 -21.10
CA GLY A 601 18.87 6.72 -22.40
C GLY A 601 18.47 5.44 -23.13
N ASN A 602 17.87 4.50 -22.49
CA ASN A 602 17.37 3.30 -23.21
C ASN A 602 15.89 3.02 -22.99
N GLY A 603 15.13 4.00 -22.45
CA GLY A 603 13.66 4.01 -22.50
C GLY A 603 12.97 2.66 -22.41
N GLY A 604 13.68 1.69 -21.87
CA GLY A 604 13.23 0.32 -21.89
C GLY A 604 12.20 0.08 -20.79
N TRP A 605 11.11 -0.50 -21.17
CA TRP A 605 10.37 -1.37 -20.30
C TRP A 605 11.29 -2.50 -19.82
N LEU A 606 11.06 -2.96 -18.63
CA LEU A 606 11.64 -4.19 -18.12
C LEU A 606 11.38 -5.36 -19.07
#